data_6ab34d591e7ca8e2b4fc6a490b493190
#
_entry.id   6ab34d591e7ca8e2b4fc6a490b493190
#
_cell.length_a   1.000
_cell.length_b   1.000
_cell.length_c   1.000
_cell.angle_alpha   90.00
_cell.angle_beta   90.00
_cell.angle_gamma   90.00
#
_symmetry.space_group_name_H-M   'P 1'
#
loop_
_entity.id
_entity.type
_entity.pdbx_description
1 polymer ?
#
loop_
_entity_poly.entity_id
_entity_poly.type
_entity_poly.pdbx_seq_one_letter_code
_entity_poly.pdbx_strand_id
1 'polypeptide(L)' 'MEESSVQILLKEADARLAACMRRVERQNDVIRTMRTKGSDTLLAEVLLGEFEKALLRALSNRDRLLAELQEPGEG' A
#
# COMPACT_ATOMS: atom_id res chain seq x y z
N MET A 1 -21.60 5.27 -20.01
CA MET A 1 -21.92 4.57 -18.79
C MET A 1 -21.13 5.08 -17.64
N GLU A 2 -21.79 5.33 -16.56
CA GLU A 2 -21.11 5.88 -15.40
C GLU A 2 -20.51 4.79 -14.55
N GLU A 3 -19.38 5.07 -14.00
CA GLU A 3 -18.78 4.15 -13.05
C GLU A 3 -19.51 4.21 -11.73
N SER A 4 -19.61 3.08 -11.06
CA SER A 4 -20.20 3.04 -9.74
C SER A 4 -19.25 3.70 -8.74
N SER A 5 -19.80 4.10 -7.59
CA SER A 5 -18.98 4.66 -6.52
C SER A 5 -17.90 3.68 -6.07
N VAL A 6 -18.24 2.39 -6.04
CA VAL A 6 -17.26 1.38 -5.63
C VAL A 6 -16.13 1.30 -6.65
N GLN A 7 -16.43 1.40 -7.94
CA GLN A 7 -15.39 1.37 -8.96
C GLN A 7 -14.46 2.56 -8.85
N ILE A 8 -15.00 3.74 -8.57
CA ILE A 8 -14.19 4.93 -8.39
C ILE A 8 -13.28 4.78 -7.17
N LEU A 9 -13.85 4.30 -6.06
CA LEU A 9 -13.07 4.07 -4.84
C LEU A 9 -12.00 3.01 -5.04
N LEU A 10 -12.31 2.00 -5.85
CA LEU A 10 -11.35 0.94 -6.13
C LEU A 10 -10.16 1.48 -6.92
N LYS A 11 -10.41 2.35 -7.89
CA LYS A 11 -9.30 2.97 -8.63
C LYS A 11 -8.40 3.77 -7.70
N GLU A 12 -9.01 4.50 -6.78
CA GLU A 12 -8.24 5.27 -5.82
C GLU A 12 -7.47 4.36 -4.87
N ALA A 13 -8.09 3.25 -4.47
CA ALA A 13 -7.44 2.30 -3.59
C ALA A 13 -6.24 1.65 -4.29
N ASP A 14 -6.37 1.32 -5.57
CA ASP A 14 -5.27 0.75 -6.33
C ASP A 14 -4.12 1.74 -6.47
N ALA A 15 -4.42 3.01 -6.70
CA ALA A 15 -3.38 4.03 -6.80
C ALA A 15 -2.65 4.21 -5.48
N ARG A 16 -3.39 4.17 -4.38
CA ARG A 16 -2.79 4.29 -3.04
C ARG A 16 -1.92 3.08 -2.73
N LEU A 17 -2.41 1.89 -3.09
CA LEU A 17 -1.63 0.67 -2.91
C LEU A 17 -0.32 0.74 -3.65
N ALA A 18 -0.36 1.15 -4.93
CA ALA A 18 0.86 1.28 -5.73
C ALA A 18 1.83 2.27 -5.09
N ALA A 19 1.32 3.39 -4.58
CA ALA A 19 2.17 4.37 -3.93
C ALA A 19 2.83 3.80 -2.67
N CYS A 20 2.07 3.01 -1.89
CA CYS A 20 2.62 2.36 -0.70
C CYS A 20 3.71 1.36 -1.07
N MET A 21 3.49 0.60 -2.14
CA MET A 21 4.49 -0.37 -2.60
C MET A 21 5.78 0.31 -3.00
N ARG A 22 5.68 1.41 -3.73
CA ARG A 22 6.88 2.17 -4.14
C ARG A 22 7.62 2.72 -2.93
N ARG A 23 6.87 3.15 -1.91
CA ARG A 23 7.48 3.69 -0.70
C ARG A 23 8.26 2.62 0.05
N VAL A 24 7.70 1.42 0.16
CA VAL A 24 8.39 0.31 0.80
C VAL A 24 9.65 -0.05 0.03
N GLU A 25 9.57 -0.14 -1.31
CA GLU A 25 10.72 -0.45 -2.13
C GLU A 25 11.83 0.58 -1.98
N ARG A 26 11.45 1.86 -2.00
CA ARG A 26 12.43 2.92 -1.84
C ARG A 26 13.10 2.85 -0.48
N GLN A 27 12.32 2.57 0.56
CA GLN A 27 12.89 2.51 1.90
C GLN A 27 13.84 1.32 2.04
N ASN A 28 13.52 0.20 1.41
CA ASN A 28 14.43 -0.93 1.40
C ASN A 28 15.75 -0.59 0.72
N ASP A 29 15.69 0.18 -0.37
CA ASP A 29 16.91 0.62 -1.06
C ASP A 29 17.73 1.56 -0.19
N VAL A 30 17.06 2.45 0.54
CA VAL A 30 17.75 3.37 1.44
C VAL A 30 18.51 2.57 2.50
N ILE A 31 17.84 1.57 3.10
CA ILE A 31 18.47 0.76 4.14
C ILE A 31 19.66 0.00 3.58
N ARG A 32 19.52 -0.57 2.38
CA ARG A 32 20.61 -1.30 1.75
C ARG A 32 21.82 -0.41 1.53
N THR A 33 21.57 0.82 1.06
CA THR A 33 22.64 1.79 0.85
C THR A 33 23.30 2.17 2.17
N MET A 34 22.51 2.37 3.21
CA MET A 34 23.05 2.73 4.51
C MET A 34 23.94 1.62 5.08
N ARG A 35 23.50 0.37 4.90
CA ARG A 35 24.30 -0.78 5.37
C ARG A 35 25.63 -0.85 4.64
N THR A 36 25.61 -0.61 3.33
CA THR A 36 26.81 -0.61 2.54
C THR A 36 27.82 0.42 3.05
N LYS A 37 27.31 1.55 3.55
CA LYS A 37 28.16 2.62 4.07
C LYS A 37 28.49 2.45 5.54
N GLY A 38 27.97 1.42 6.18
CA GLY A 38 28.20 1.19 7.59
C GLY A 38 27.42 2.09 8.51
N SER A 39 26.36 2.72 8.01
CA SER A 39 25.52 3.59 8.81
C SER A 39 24.57 2.80 9.69
N ASP A 40 24.17 3.41 10.80
CA ASP A 40 23.17 2.82 11.68
C ASP A 40 21.80 2.92 10.99
N THR A 41 21.13 1.80 10.84
CA THR A 41 19.87 1.73 10.11
C THR A 41 18.65 1.66 11.00
N LEU A 42 18.80 1.83 12.31
CA LEU A 42 17.69 1.60 13.23
C LEU A 42 16.45 2.43 12.91
N LEU A 43 16.63 3.74 12.76
CA LEU A 43 15.49 4.60 12.47
C LEU A 43 14.91 4.33 11.10
N ALA A 44 15.77 4.01 10.13
CA ALA A 44 15.31 3.68 8.79
C ALA A 44 14.47 2.40 8.80
N GLU A 45 14.82 1.45 9.65
CA GLU A 45 14.06 0.21 9.76
C GLU A 45 12.73 0.43 10.46
N VAL A 46 12.70 1.31 11.45
CA VAL A 46 11.43 1.66 12.11
C VAL A 46 10.49 2.29 11.09
N LEU A 47 11.01 3.18 10.26
CA LEU A 47 10.20 3.82 9.23
C LEU A 47 9.70 2.81 8.21
N LEU A 48 10.54 1.85 7.83
CA LEU A 48 10.12 0.78 6.94
C LEU A 48 8.92 0.03 7.54
N GLY A 49 8.98 -0.26 8.84
CA GLY A 49 7.87 -0.93 9.51
C GLY A 49 6.57 -0.15 9.40
N GLU A 50 6.64 1.17 9.53
CA GLU A 50 5.45 2.01 9.38
C GLU A 50 4.92 1.99 7.96
N PHE A 51 5.82 2.02 6.97
CA PHE A 51 5.41 1.93 5.57
C PHE A 51 4.76 0.59 5.27
N GLU A 52 5.29 -0.49 5.86
CA GLU A 52 4.72 -1.81 5.67
C GLU A 52 3.32 -1.92 6.28
N LYS A 53 3.11 -1.30 7.43
CA LYS A 53 1.78 -1.27 8.04
C LYS A 53 0.79 -0.52 7.15
N ALA A 54 1.24 0.60 6.57
CA ALA A 54 0.39 1.35 5.66
C ALA A 54 0.05 0.52 4.42
N LEU A 55 1.03 -0.25 3.92
CA LEU A 55 0.80 -1.13 2.78
C LEU A 55 -0.26 -2.17 3.10
N LEU A 56 -0.18 -2.78 4.27
CA LEU A 56 -1.16 -3.79 4.66
C LEU A 56 -2.55 -3.20 4.78
N ARG A 57 -2.67 -1.98 5.30
CA ARG A 57 -3.97 -1.31 5.38
C ARG A 57 -4.51 -1.01 3.99
N ALA A 58 -3.64 -0.61 3.07
CA ALA A 58 -4.06 -0.32 1.69
C ALA A 58 -4.53 -1.59 1.00
N LEU A 59 -3.83 -2.72 1.21
CA LEU A 59 -4.24 -4.00 0.65
C LEU A 59 -5.60 -4.42 1.20
N SER A 60 -5.77 -4.31 2.50
CA SER A 60 -7.02 -4.70 3.14
C SER A 60 -8.19 -3.87 2.64
N ASN A 61 -7.96 -2.56 2.49
CA ASN A 61 -8.99 -1.67 1.99
C ASN A 61 -9.37 -2.02 0.55
N ARG A 62 -8.38 -2.29 -0.30
CA ARG A 62 -8.66 -2.65 -1.67
C ARG A 62 -9.42 -3.97 -1.75
N ASP A 63 -9.01 -4.96 -0.94
CA ASP A 63 -9.67 -6.26 -0.95
C ASP A 63 -11.13 -6.15 -0.53
N ARG A 64 -11.41 -5.29 0.46
CA ARG A 64 -12.78 -5.08 0.89
C ARG A 64 -13.62 -4.47 -0.22
N LEU A 65 -13.07 -3.50 -0.94
CA LEU A 65 -13.79 -2.86 -2.04
C LEU A 65 -14.03 -3.84 -3.17
N LEU A 66 -13.05 -4.71 -3.45
CA LEU A 66 -13.23 -5.74 -4.46
C LEU A 66 -14.35 -6.69 -4.08
N ALA A 67 -14.41 -7.08 -2.81
CA ALA A 67 -15.47 -7.97 -2.35
C ALA A 67 -16.84 -7.33 -2.51
N GLU A 68 -16.94 -6.03 -2.20
CA GLU A 68 -18.20 -5.33 -2.38
C GLU A 68 -18.62 -5.27 -3.85
N LEU A 69 -17.67 -5.08 -4.72
CA LEU A 69 -17.96 -5.01 -6.14
C LEU A 69 -18.41 -6.35 -6.69
N GLN A 70 -17.87 -7.44 -6.17
CA GLN A 70 -18.17 -8.77 -6.66
C GLN A 70 -19.40 -9.39 -6.04
N GLU A 71 -19.86 -8.85 -4.93
CA GLU A 71 -21.06 -9.40 -4.31
C GLU A 71 -22.27 -9.13 -5.15
N PRO A 72 -23.14 -10.12 -5.28
CA PRO A 72 -24.39 -9.87 -5.97
C PRO A 72 -25.17 -8.85 -5.15
N GLY A 73 -25.79 -7.99 -5.83
CA GLY A 73 -26.61 -6.99 -5.18
C GLY A 73 -27.54 -7.72 -4.23
N GLU A 74 -27.53 -7.31 -3.00
CA GLU A 74 -28.27 -7.95 -2.04
C GLU A 74 -29.65 -7.72 -2.27
N GLY A 75 -30.14 -8.62 -2.76
CA GLY A 75 -31.55 -8.43 -2.97
C GLY A 75 -32.12 -8.13 -1.64
#